data_d2154a7be6ed157dc258314980416166
#
_entry.id   d2154a7be6ed157dc258314980416166
#
_cell.length_a   1.000
_cell.length_b   1.000
_cell.length_c   1.000
_cell.angle_alpha   90.00
_cell.angle_beta   90.00
_cell.angle_gamma   90.00
#
_symmetry.space_group_name_H-M   'P 1'
#
loop_
_entity.id
_entity.type
_entity.pdbx_description
1 polymer ?
#
loop_
_entity_poly.entity_id
_entity_poly.type
_entity_poly.pdbx_seq_one_letter_code
_entity_poly.pdbx_strand_id
1 'polypeptide(L)'
;MATKKEEIEVKVANDDTRIEKVDQVLPPIALLEKFPASQEAADLVHETRLHAHNIIHGKDDRLLVVIGPCSIHDPKAALDYAKRLKVLRDKYKDTLEVVMRVYFEKPRTTVGWKGLINDPYLNDTYRLNDGLRIARKLLSDINNLGVPSAGEFLDMITPQYVADFMSWGAIGARTTESQVHRELASGLSCAVGFKNGTNGGVKVALDAMGAAEASHYFLSVTKFGHSAIVSTKGNEDCHIILRGGDKGPNYKAEDVAKVCAEIEKSGRIPHVMVDFSHANSSKQFKKQMEVCEDVCQQIAGGSKQIFGVMVESHIVEGRQDLVDGKAQTYGQSITDACIGWEDTEIVLKQLSDAVVARRQVNG
;
A
#
# COMPACT_ATOMS: atom_id res chain seq x y z
N MET A 1 53.12 -22.40 2.74
CA MET A 1 53.16 -21.14 3.53
C MET A 1 51.73 -20.81 3.91
N ALA A 2 51.39 -21.02 5.19
CA ALA A 2 50.05 -20.67 5.71
C ALA A 2 50.04 -19.17 6.02
N THR A 3 49.17 -18.42 5.34
CA THR A 3 48.92 -17.03 5.65
C THR A 3 48.23 -16.95 7.01
N LYS A 4 48.93 -16.41 8.02
CA LYS A 4 48.32 -16.00 9.29
C LYS A 4 47.21 -14.99 8.97
N LYS A 5 45.96 -15.34 9.27
CA LYS A 5 44.93 -14.35 9.48
C LYS A 5 45.35 -13.51 10.68
N GLU A 6 45.65 -12.24 10.48
CA GLU A 6 45.72 -11.27 11.57
C GLU A 6 44.29 -11.15 12.14
N GLU A 7 44.06 -11.76 13.28
CA GLU A 7 42.89 -11.48 14.12
C GLU A 7 43.08 -10.07 14.67
N ILE A 8 42.19 -9.17 14.28
CA ILE A 8 42.12 -7.84 14.89
C ILE A 8 41.59 -8.04 16.30
N GLU A 9 42.51 -7.97 17.28
CA GLU A 9 42.16 -8.04 18.71
C GLU A 9 41.46 -6.74 19.12
N VAL A 10 40.14 -6.74 19.13
CA VAL A 10 39.32 -5.61 19.60
C VAL A 10 39.30 -5.66 21.13
N LYS A 11 40.03 -4.76 21.79
CA LYS A 11 40.16 -4.71 23.26
C LYS A 11 38.87 -4.29 23.98
N VAL A 12 37.98 -3.56 23.31
CA VAL A 12 36.64 -3.14 23.83
C VAL A 12 35.64 -3.25 22.71
N ALA A 13 34.51 -3.93 22.94
CA ALA A 13 33.44 -4.02 21.97
C ALA A 13 32.71 -2.68 21.90
N ASN A 14 32.81 -2.01 20.76
CA ASN A 14 32.13 -0.73 20.50
C ASN A 14 30.98 -0.88 19.50
N ASP A 15 30.83 -2.05 18.90
CA ASP A 15 29.81 -2.39 17.89
C ASP A 15 28.99 -3.59 18.38
N ASP A 16 27.78 -3.72 17.87
CA ASP A 16 26.83 -4.80 18.19
C ASP A 16 26.51 -4.99 19.69
N THR A 17 26.84 -4.03 20.55
CA THR A 17 26.70 -4.14 22.02
C THR A 17 25.25 -4.28 22.50
N ARG A 18 24.27 -4.05 21.62
CA ARG A 18 22.82 -4.18 21.88
C ARG A 18 22.16 -5.15 20.92
N ILE A 19 22.92 -5.85 20.09
CA ILE A 19 22.44 -6.90 19.20
C ILE A 19 22.56 -8.22 19.95
N GLU A 20 21.42 -8.88 20.18
CA GLU A 20 21.38 -10.18 20.87
C GLU A 20 21.72 -11.31 19.90
N LYS A 21 21.21 -11.23 18.65
CA LYS A 21 21.34 -12.29 17.65
C LYS A 21 21.20 -11.73 16.24
N VAL A 22 21.94 -12.31 15.31
CA VAL A 22 21.78 -12.08 13.87
C VAL A 22 21.51 -13.41 13.20
N ASP A 23 20.32 -13.53 12.57
CA ASP A 23 19.94 -14.68 11.77
C ASP A 23 19.93 -14.33 10.28
N GLN A 24 20.24 -15.29 9.43
CA GLN A 24 20.20 -15.09 7.99
C GLN A 24 18.76 -15.14 7.48
N VAL A 25 18.40 -14.16 6.67
CA VAL A 25 17.18 -14.21 5.87
C VAL A 25 17.45 -14.97 4.56
N LEU A 26 16.46 -15.74 4.08
CA LEU A 26 16.53 -16.35 2.76
C LEU A 26 16.70 -15.26 1.69
N PRO A 27 17.62 -15.40 0.73
CA PRO A 27 17.74 -14.41 -0.33
C PRO A 27 16.46 -14.32 -1.17
N PRO A 28 16.10 -13.14 -1.69
CA PRO A 28 14.90 -12.96 -2.50
C PRO A 28 14.76 -13.98 -3.62
N ILE A 29 15.84 -14.28 -4.32
CA ILE A 29 15.83 -15.24 -5.44
C ILE A 29 15.26 -16.61 -5.06
N ALA A 30 15.54 -17.10 -3.85
CA ALA A 30 15.03 -18.40 -3.39
C ALA A 30 13.50 -18.43 -3.29
N LEU A 31 12.87 -17.29 -2.99
CA LEU A 31 11.42 -17.18 -2.97
C LEU A 31 10.83 -16.89 -4.35
N LEU A 32 11.56 -16.14 -5.20
CA LEU A 32 11.15 -15.90 -6.58
C LEU A 32 11.11 -17.21 -7.38
N GLU A 33 12.11 -18.09 -7.20
CA GLU A 33 12.14 -19.41 -7.83
C GLU A 33 11.08 -20.36 -7.27
N LYS A 34 10.82 -20.31 -5.98
CA LYS A 34 9.82 -21.16 -5.32
C LYS A 34 8.38 -20.78 -5.66
N PHE A 35 8.11 -19.50 -5.80
CA PHE A 35 6.80 -18.92 -6.13
C PHE A 35 6.98 -17.91 -7.27
N PRO A 36 7.26 -18.37 -8.50
CA PRO A 36 7.40 -17.49 -9.64
C PRO A 36 6.06 -16.85 -10.00
N ALA A 37 6.11 -15.69 -10.62
CA ALA A 37 4.92 -15.13 -11.27
C ALA A 37 4.59 -16.00 -12.50
N SER A 38 3.33 -16.42 -12.64
CA SER A 38 2.86 -16.97 -13.91
C SER A 38 2.80 -15.88 -14.98
N GLN A 39 2.63 -16.25 -16.24
CA GLN A 39 2.48 -15.26 -17.31
C GLN A 39 1.23 -14.41 -17.08
N GLU A 40 0.12 -15.04 -16.68
CA GLU A 40 -1.15 -14.37 -16.41
C GLU A 40 -1.02 -13.36 -15.25
N ALA A 41 -0.32 -13.73 -14.17
CA ALA A 41 -0.07 -12.83 -13.06
C ALA A 41 0.86 -11.66 -13.45
N ALA A 42 1.89 -11.94 -14.25
CA ALA A 42 2.81 -10.90 -14.74
C ALA A 42 2.10 -9.92 -15.67
N ASP A 43 1.26 -10.41 -16.58
CA ASP A 43 0.45 -9.59 -17.50
C ASP A 43 -0.55 -8.74 -16.71
N LEU A 44 -1.26 -9.32 -15.74
CA LEU A 44 -2.18 -8.59 -14.84
C LEU A 44 -1.47 -7.42 -14.13
N VAL A 45 -0.32 -7.67 -13.55
CA VAL A 45 0.45 -6.64 -12.85
C VAL A 45 0.90 -5.55 -13.82
N HIS A 46 1.40 -5.93 -14.99
CA HIS A 46 1.84 -4.99 -16.03
C HIS A 46 0.68 -4.10 -16.51
N GLU A 47 -0.45 -4.70 -16.89
CA GLU A 47 -1.63 -3.98 -17.35
C GLU A 47 -2.19 -3.05 -16.27
N THR A 48 -2.29 -3.53 -15.04
CA THR A 48 -2.79 -2.70 -13.93
C THR A 48 -1.87 -1.51 -13.64
N ARG A 49 -0.55 -1.68 -13.73
CA ARG A 49 0.42 -0.57 -13.62
C ARG A 49 0.24 0.45 -14.74
N LEU A 50 0.02 -0.01 -15.97
CA LEU A 50 -0.26 0.87 -17.11
C LEU A 50 -1.59 1.60 -16.94
N HIS A 51 -2.64 0.92 -16.45
CA HIS A 51 -3.92 1.57 -16.13
C HIS A 51 -3.75 2.64 -15.05
N ALA A 52 -3.05 2.32 -13.95
CA ALA A 52 -2.76 3.28 -12.88
C ALA A 52 -1.98 4.50 -13.40
N HIS A 53 -0.95 4.29 -14.23
CA HIS A 53 -0.23 5.35 -14.92
C HIS A 53 -1.18 6.23 -15.74
N ASN A 54 -2.01 5.62 -16.59
CA ASN A 54 -2.93 6.35 -17.45
C ASN A 54 -3.97 7.16 -16.65
N ILE A 55 -4.48 6.61 -15.54
CA ILE A 55 -5.41 7.30 -14.65
C ILE A 55 -4.73 8.49 -13.98
N ILE A 56 -3.52 8.31 -13.43
CA ILE A 56 -2.72 9.36 -12.79
C ILE A 56 -2.36 10.46 -13.78
N HIS A 57 -2.14 10.13 -15.05
CA HIS A 57 -1.81 11.12 -16.09
C HIS A 57 -3.03 11.64 -16.88
N GLY A 58 -4.25 11.32 -16.42
CA GLY A 58 -5.51 11.81 -17.01
C GLY A 58 -5.82 11.29 -18.40
N LYS A 59 -5.18 10.18 -18.82
CA LYS A 59 -5.40 9.49 -20.10
C LYS A 59 -6.51 8.44 -20.04
N ASP A 60 -6.84 7.99 -18.83
CA ASP A 60 -7.92 7.06 -18.52
C ASP A 60 -8.83 7.71 -17.48
N ASP A 61 -10.12 7.78 -17.74
CA ASP A 61 -11.08 8.45 -16.88
C ASP A 61 -11.70 7.54 -15.81
N ARG A 62 -11.29 6.26 -15.74
CA ARG A 62 -11.69 5.38 -14.65
C ARG A 62 -11.18 5.90 -13.30
N LEU A 63 -11.79 5.45 -12.22
CA LEU A 63 -11.35 5.73 -10.87
C LEU A 63 -10.46 4.58 -10.36
N LEU A 64 -9.27 4.89 -9.85
CA LEU A 64 -8.41 3.89 -9.19
C LEU A 64 -8.94 3.62 -7.77
N VAL A 65 -9.30 2.38 -7.47
CA VAL A 65 -9.86 1.98 -6.17
C VAL A 65 -8.96 0.97 -5.49
N VAL A 66 -8.29 1.37 -4.41
CA VAL A 66 -7.47 0.51 -3.58
C VAL A 66 -8.28 0.08 -2.36
N ILE A 67 -8.81 -1.16 -2.35
CA ILE A 67 -9.77 -1.62 -1.35
C ILE A 67 -9.40 -2.99 -0.78
N GLY A 68 -9.55 -3.17 0.52
CA GLY A 68 -9.30 -4.44 1.20
C GLY A 68 -8.92 -4.29 2.66
N PRO A 69 -8.50 -5.38 3.32
CA PRO A 69 -8.21 -5.39 4.74
C PRO A 69 -7.20 -4.34 5.19
N CYS A 70 -7.36 -3.82 6.41
CA CYS A 70 -6.38 -2.94 7.04
C CYS A 70 -5.00 -3.63 7.07
N SER A 71 -4.97 -4.91 7.45
CA SER A 71 -3.78 -5.77 7.38
C SER A 71 -4.18 -7.22 7.13
N ILE A 72 -3.26 -7.99 6.56
CA ILE A 72 -3.43 -9.42 6.36
C ILE A 72 -2.81 -10.17 7.54
N HIS A 73 -3.62 -10.92 8.28
CA HIS A 73 -3.16 -11.85 9.32
C HIS A 73 -3.56 -13.30 9.02
N ASP A 74 -4.61 -13.49 8.24
CA ASP A 74 -5.09 -14.81 7.81
C ASP A 74 -5.08 -14.90 6.28
N PRO A 75 -4.15 -15.69 5.68
CA PRO A 75 -4.08 -15.89 4.24
C PRO A 75 -5.34 -16.52 3.63
N LYS A 76 -6.07 -17.34 4.38
CA LYS A 76 -7.31 -17.97 3.88
C LYS A 76 -8.42 -16.94 3.75
N ALA A 77 -8.60 -16.11 4.77
CA ALA A 77 -9.57 -15.02 4.72
C ALA A 77 -9.22 -13.99 3.65
N ALA A 78 -7.92 -13.68 3.45
CA ALA A 78 -7.47 -12.79 2.38
C ALA A 78 -7.79 -13.35 0.99
N LEU A 79 -7.59 -14.64 0.77
CA LEU A 79 -7.91 -15.28 -0.52
C LEU A 79 -9.44 -15.38 -0.75
N ASP A 80 -10.24 -15.61 0.31
CA ASP A 80 -11.69 -15.56 0.22
C ASP A 80 -12.19 -14.14 -0.13
N TYR A 81 -11.63 -13.12 0.51
CA TYR A 81 -11.90 -11.74 0.15
C TYR A 81 -11.55 -11.45 -1.32
N ALA A 82 -10.38 -11.89 -1.79
CA ALA A 82 -9.95 -11.73 -3.18
C ALA A 82 -10.94 -12.37 -4.18
N LYS A 83 -11.43 -13.57 -3.88
CA LYS A 83 -12.43 -14.26 -4.74
C LYS A 83 -13.72 -13.45 -4.87
N ARG A 84 -14.20 -12.87 -3.79
CA ARG A 84 -15.37 -11.99 -3.80
C ARG A 84 -15.09 -10.71 -4.57
N LEU A 85 -13.93 -10.09 -4.32
CA LEU A 85 -13.54 -8.84 -4.96
C LEU A 85 -13.38 -9.00 -6.48
N LYS A 86 -12.91 -10.16 -6.96
CA LYS A 86 -12.80 -10.48 -8.39
C LYS A 86 -14.10 -10.29 -9.14
N VAL A 87 -15.22 -10.73 -8.56
CA VAL A 87 -16.55 -10.60 -9.16
C VAL A 87 -16.94 -9.13 -9.34
N LEU A 88 -16.69 -8.29 -8.33
CA LEU A 88 -17.00 -6.86 -8.38
C LEU A 88 -16.02 -6.10 -9.30
N ARG A 89 -14.75 -6.49 -9.29
CA ARG A 89 -13.73 -5.94 -10.21
C ARG A 89 -14.15 -6.15 -11.65
N ASP A 90 -14.56 -7.36 -12.03
CA ASP A 90 -14.99 -7.66 -13.38
C ASP A 90 -16.28 -6.92 -13.76
N LYS A 91 -17.20 -6.78 -12.81
CA LYS A 91 -18.47 -6.07 -13.00
C LYS A 91 -18.29 -4.58 -13.28
N TYR A 92 -17.34 -3.93 -12.61
CA TYR A 92 -17.15 -2.48 -12.68
C TYR A 92 -15.90 -2.05 -13.49
N LYS A 93 -15.28 -2.95 -14.24
CA LYS A 93 -14.01 -2.71 -14.96
C LYS A 93 -14.03 -1.52 -15.93
N ASP A 94 -15.21 -1.13 -16.42
CA ASP A 94 -15.35 -0.02 -17.37
C ASP A 94 -15.35 1.36 -16.68
N THR A 95 -15.51 1.40 -15.36
CA THR A 95 -15.55 2.62 -14.56
C THR A 95 -14.49 2.67 -13.47
N LEU A 96 -14.10 1.51 -12.96
CA LEU A 96 -13.16 1.38 -11.86
C LEU A 96 -11.97 0.50 -12.23
N GLU A 97 -10.76 0.92 -11.85
CA GLU A 97 -9.61 0.04 -11.75
C GLU A 97 -9.45 -0.38 -10.28
N VAL A 98 -9.91 -1.60 -9.96
CA VAL A 98 -9.94 -2.11 -8.58
C VAL A 98 -8.70 -2.91 -8.27
N VAL A 99 -7.96 -2.51 -7.23
CA VAL A 99 -6.74 -3.14 -6.73
C VAL A 99 -6.93 -3.53 -5.27
N MET A 100 -6.63 -4.77 -4.91
CA MET A 100 -6.80 -5.27 -3.54
C MET A 100 -5.69 -4.77 -2.62
N ARG A 101 -6.05 -4.23 -1.46
CA ARG A 101 -5.09 -3.97 -0.38
C ARG A 101 -4.59 -5.30 0.20
N VAL A 102 -3.28 -5.53 0.11
CA VAL A 102 -2.59 -6.71 0.67
C VAL A 102 -1.43 -6.22 1.53
N TYR A 103 -1.77 -5.68 2.70
CA TYR A 103 -0.81 -5.05 3.61
C TYR A 103 -0.27 -6.08 4.60
N PHE A 104 1.00 -6.44 4.47
CA PHE A 104 1.69 -7.42 5.30
C PHE A 104 2.47 -6.82 6.46
N GLU A 105 2.73 -5.51 6.41
CA GLU A 105 3.51 -4.78 7.40
C GLU A 105 2.68 -3.63 7.95
N LYS A 106 2.81 -3.37 9.24
CA LYS A 106 2.07 -2.31 9.93
C LYS A 106 3.02 -1.40 10.70
N PRO A 107 3.03 -0.09 10.37
CA PRO A 107 3.78 0.88 11.16
C PRO A 107 3.14 1.00 12.55
N ARG A 108 3.96 0.87 13.60
CA ARG A 108 3.50 1.01 14.98
C ARG A 108 4.09 2.27 15.59
N THR A 109 3.27 3.03 16.31
CA THR A 109 3.72 4.26 17.00
C THR A 109 4.64 3.91 18.18
N THR A 110 4.33 2.82 18.88
CA THR A 110 5.15 2.30 19.97
C THR A 110 5.53 0.84 19.71
N VAL A 111 4.84 -0.10 20.34
CA VAL A 111 5.01 -1.55 20.16
C VAL A 111 3.70 -2.20 19.73
N GLY A 112 3.76 -3.41 19.21
CA GLY A 112 2.61 -4.19 18.80
C GLY A 112 2.94 -5.07 17.60
N TRP A 113 2.02 -5.90 17.17
CA TRP A 113 2.17 -6.77 16.02
C TRP A 113 2.53 -5.97 14.75
N LYS A 114 3.68 -6.28 14.16
CA LYS A 114 4.24 -5.55 13.02
C LYS A 114 3.75 -6.05 11.66
N GLY A 115 2.92 -7.08 11.63
CA GLY A 115 2.37 -7.65 10.42
C GLY A 115 2.77 -9.11 10.15
N LEU A 116 2.18 -9.69 9.11
CA LEU A 116 2.34 -11.10 8.75
C LEU A 116 3.80 -11.48 8.46
N ILE A 117 4.58 -10.60 7.83
CA ILE A 117 5.98 -10.89 7.52
C ILE A 117 6.80 -11.02 8.79
N ASN A 118 6.57 -10.15 9.77
CA ASN A 118 7.37 -10.11 10.99
C ASN A 118 6.98 -11.21 11.99
N ASP A 119 5.68 -11.44 12.17
CA ASP A 119 5.16 -12.46 13.10
C ASP A 119 3.93 -13.17 12.50
N PRO A 120 4.17 -14.15 11.60
CA PRO A 120 3.11 -14.81 10.83
C PRO A 120 2.18 -15.68 11.69
N TYR A 121 2.62 -16.07 12.88
CA TYR A 121 1.88 -16.99 13.76
C TYR A 121 1.21 -16.30 14.94
N LEU A 122 1.36 -14.96 15.07
CA LEU A 122 0.76 -14.15 16.16
C LEU A 122 1.18 -14.64 17.56
N ASN A 123 2.42 -15.08 17.71
CA ASN A 123 2.93 -15.72 18.91
C ASN A 123 4.32 -15.26 19.34
N ASP A 124 4.75 -14.08 18.83
CA ASP A 124 6.01 -13.43 19.12
C ASP A 124 7.26 -14.30 18.84
N THR A 125 7.13 -15.28 17.94
CA THR A 125 8.30 -16.07 17.50
C THR A 125 9.10 -15.41 16.39
N TYR A 126 8.58 -14.38 15.78
CA TYR A 126 9.24 -13.56 14.75
C TYR A 126 9.91 -14.38 13.64
N ARG A 127 9.19 -15.37 13.12
CA ARG A 127 9.67 -16.26 12.05
C ARG A 127 9.59 -15.60 10.68
N LEU A 128 10.42 -14.56 10.48
CA LEU A 128 10.37 -13.69 9.28
C LEU A 128 10.52 -14.49 7.97
N ASN A 129 11.37 -15.52 7.94
CA ASN A 129 11.51 -16.36 6.75
C ASN A 129 10.22 -17.10 6.37
N ASP A 130 9.42 -17.49 7.35
CA ASP A 130 8.10 -18.08 7.11
C ASP A 130 7.11 -17.01 6.68
N GLY A 131 7.14 -15.84 7.32
CA GLY A 131 6.31 -14.69 6.94
C GLY A 131 6.51 -14.26 5.48
N LEU A 132 7.76 -14.15 5.03
CA LEU A 132 8.09 -13.84 3.64
C LEU A 132 7.59 -14.91 2.66
N ARG A 133 7.71 -16.20 3.01
CA ARG A 133 7.16 -17.30 2.19
C ARG A 133 5.64 -17.22 2.07
N ILE A 134 4.96 -17.01 3.19
CA ILE A 134 3.49 -16.92 3.25
C ILE A 134 3.01 -15.72 2.45
N ALA A 135 3.63 -14.55 2.65
CA ALA A 135 3.30 -13.32 1.95
C ALA A 135 3.45 -13.48 0.43
N ARG A 136 4.61 -13.98 -0.05
CA ARG A 136 4.83 -14.14 -1.47
C ARG A 136 3.90 -15.18 -2.10
N LYS A 137 3.67 -16.32 -1.41
CA LYS A 137 2.71 -17.33 -1.88
C LYS A 137 1.31 -16.73 -2.02
N LEU A 138 0.85 -15.98 -1.01
CA LEU A 138 -0.47 -15.36 -1.05
C LEU A 138 -0.59 -14.34 -2.21
N LEU A 139 0.44 -13.54 -2.45
CA LEU A 139 0.46 -12.62 -3.59
C LEU A 139 0.38 -13.37 -4.92
N SER A 140 1.13 -14.48 -5.06
CA SER A 140 1.03 -15.34 -6.23
C SER A 140 -0.40 -15.87 -6.41
N ASP A 141 -1.03 -16.37 -5.35
CA ASP A 141 -2.39 -16.91 -5.40
C ASP A 141 -3.43 -15.83 -5.77
N ILE A 142 -3.32 -14.61 -5.19
CA ILE A 142 -4.24 -13.50 -5.47
C ILE A 142 -4.09 -12.99 -6.92
N ASN A 143 -2.85 -12.79 -7.39
CA ASN A 143 -2.61 -12.32 -8.75
C ASN A 143 -3.02 -13.37 -9.79
N ASN A 144 -2.75 -14.66 -9.55
CA ASN A 144 -3.23 -15.76 -10.41
C ASN A 144 -4.77 -15.89 -10.45
N LEU A 145 -5.47 -15.43 -9.41
CA LEU A 145 -6.94 -15.33 -9.42
C LEU A 145 -7.44 -14.19 -10.31
N GLY A 146 -6.57 -13.30 -10.79
CA GLY A 146 -6.92 -12.12 -11.58
C GLY A 146 -7.27 -10.90 -10.74
N VAL A 147 -6.76 -10.80 -9.52
CA VAL A 147 -6.92 -9.64 -8.62
C VAL A 147 -5.55 -9.00 -8.41
N PRO A 148 -5.32 -7.77 -8.90
CA PRO A 148 -4.06 -7.06 -8.69
C PRO A 148 -3.92 -6.62 -7.24
N SER A 149 -2.67 -6.55 -6.76
CA SER A 149 -2.36 -6.31 -5.36
C SER A 149 -1.71 -4.95 -5.13
N ALA A 150 -2.09 -4.31 -4.02
CA ALA A 150 -1.50 -3.08 -3.50
C ALA A 150 -0.91 -3.31 -2.10
N GLY A 151 0.25 -2.71 -1.81
CA GLY A 151 0.91 -2.81 -0.51
C GLY A 151 1.38 -1.47 0.04
N GLU A 152 1.70 -1.42 1.33
CA GLU A 152 2.50 -0.36 1.93
C GLU A 152 3.95 -0.82 2.00
N PHE A 153 4.87 0.00 1.52
CA PHE A 153 6.30 -0.28 1.62
C PHE A 153 6.83 0.36 2.90
N LEU A 154 7.05 -0.45 3.91
CA LEU A 154 7.54 -0.02 5.21
C LEU A 154 9.01 -0.41 5.41
N ASP A 155 9.37 -1.66 5.17
CA ASP A 155 10.73 -2.17 5.23
C ASP A 155 11.45 -1.94 3.89
N MET A 156 12.77 -1.69 3.96
CA MET A 156 13.59 -1.36 2.79
C MET A 156 14.01 -2.58 1.97
N ILE A 157 13.95 -3.78 2.54
CA ILE A 157 14.39 -5.04 1.93
C ILE A 157 13.20 -5.85 1.41
N THR A 158 12.08 -5.81 2.11
CA THR A 158 10.83 -6.52 1.77
C THR A 158 10.40 -6.35 0.30
N PRO A 159 10.54 -5.16 -0.34
CA PRO A 159 10.20 -4.98 -1.75
C PRO A 159 10.94 -5.94 -2.69
N GLN A 160 12.16 -6.37 -2.35
CA GLN A 160 12.92 -7.33 -3.16
C GLN A 160 12.25 -8.71 -3.25
N TYR A 161 11.39 -9.05 -2.29
CA TYR A 161 10.66 -10.32 -2.23
C TYR A 161 9.28 -10.27 -2.87
N VAL A 162 8.65 -9.09 -2.98
CA VAL A 162 7.21 -8.99 -3.29
C VAL A 162 6.85 -7.98 -4.37
N ALA A 163 7.75 -7.04 -4.73
CA ALA A 163 7.40 -5.92 -5.60
C ALA A 163 6.99 -6.34 -7.02
N ASP A 164 7.41 -7.49 -7.51
CA ASP A 164 7.02 -8.03 -8.82
C ASP A 164 5.52 -8.41 -8.89
N PHE A 165 4.85 -8.63 -7.75
CA PHE A 165 3.41 -8.85 -7.64
C PHE A 165 2.60 -7.59 -7.27
N MET A 166 3.26 -6.46 -6.98
CA MET A 166 2.58 -5.24 -6.57
C MET A 166 2.26 -4.36 -7.77
N SER A 167 0.97 -4.06 -7.96
CA SER A 167 0.49 -3.17 -9.01
C SER A 167 0.46 -1.71 -8.57
N TRP A 168 0.37 -1.45 -7.28
CA TRP A 168 0.36 -0.14 -6.66
C TRP A 168 0.96 -0.18 -5.26
N GLY A 169 1.54 0.91 -4.79
CA GLY A 169 2.15 1.00 -3.47
C GLY A 169 1.86 2.29 -2.73
N ALA A 170 1.93 2.25 -1.40
CA ALA A 170 1.83 3.42 -0.53
C ALA A 170 3.07 3.62 0.32
N ILE A 171 3.36 4.88 0.63
CA ILE A 171 4.21 5.28 1.76
C ILE A 171 3.31 5.91 2.82
N GLY A 172 3.36 5.37 4.03
CA GLY A 172 2.50 5.77 5.14
C GLY A 172 2.82 7.15 5.68
N ALA A 173 1.86 7.75 6.42
CA ALA A 173 2.00 9.10 6.98
C ALA A 173 3.21 9.27 7.92
N ARG A 174 3.65 8.19 8.59
CA ARG A 174 4.82 8.20 9.50
C ARG A 174 6.15 8.07 8.77
N THR A 175 6.14 7.65 7.51
CA THR A 175 7.33 7.39 6.70
C THR A 175 7.48 8.32 5.50
N THR A 176 6.47 9.14 5.20
CA THR A 176 6.51 10.13 4.10
C THR A 176 7.66 11.15 4.26
N GLU A 177 8.06 11.49 5.49
CA GLU A 177 9.22 12.35 5.74
C GLU A 177 10.57 11.65 5.56
N SER A 178 10.60 10.32 5.59
CA SER A 178 11.82 9.52 5.57
C SER A 178 12.51 9.59 4.21
N GLN A 179 13.77 10.01 4.19
CA GLN A 179 14.60 10.05 2.98
C GLN A 179 14.69 8.66 2.34
N VAL A 180 14.95 7.60 3.11
CA VAL A 180 15.12 6.25 2.56
C VAL A 180 13.85 5.71 1.91
N HIS A 181 12.65 6.10 2.39
CA HIS A 181 11.39 5.71 1.75
C HIS A 181 11.12 6.48 0.45
N ARG A 182 11.55 7.74 0.36
CA ARG A 182 11.49 8.53 -0.88
C ARG A 182 12.45 7.98 -1.93
N GLU A 183 13.67 7.62 -1.53
CA GLU A 183 14.66 6.94 -2.37
C GLU A 183 14.14 5.58 -2.86
N LEU A 184 13.55 4.77 -1.96
CA LEU A 184 12.90 3.51 -2.33
C LEU A 184 11.81 3.73 -3.38
N ALA A 185 10.90 4.68 -3.15
CA ALA A 185 9.78 4.99 -4.06
C ALA A 185 10.26 5.38 -5.46
N SER A 186 11.43 6.06 -5.58
CA SER A 186 12.03 6.45 -6.85
C SER A 186 12.43 5.26 -7.73
N GLY A 187 12.57 4.08 -7.14
CA GLY A 187 12.99 2.85 -7.84
C GLY A 187 11.89 1.79 -7.96
N LEU A 188 10.73 2.00 -7.36
CA LEU A 188 9.62 1.06 -7.47
C LEU A 188 8.99 1.08 -8.87
N SER A 189 8.64 -0.10 -9.39
CA SER A 189 8.09 -0.26 -10.74
C SER A 189 6.55 -0.07 -10.80
N CYS A 190 5.94 0.41 -9.74
CA CYS A 190 4.51 0.71 -9.64
C CYS A 190 4.29 2.17 -9.22
N ALA A 191 3.09 2.68 -9.44
CA ALA A 191 2.66 3.95 -8.89
C ALA A 191 2.74 3.95 -7.35
N VAL A 192 3.16 5.07 -6.76
CA VAL A 192 3.36 5.20 -5.31
C VAL A 192 2.62 6.42 -4.76
N GLY A 193 1.68 6.17 -3.85
CA GLY A 193 0.97 7.21 -3.12
C GLY A 193 1.66 7.57 -1.81
N PHE A 194 1.95 8.86 -1.61
CA PHE A 194 2.45 9.40 -0.35
C PHE A 194 1.30 9.94 0.49
N LYS A 195 1.06 9.39 1.67
CA LYS A 195 0.07 9.94 2.60
C LYS A 195 0.53 11.27 3.17
N ASN A 196 -0.37 12.24 3.30
CA ASN A 196 -0.08 13.46 4.05
C ASN A 196 0.32 13.14 5.49
N GLY A 197 1.08 14.04 6.12
CA GLY A 197 1.55 13.86 7.49
C GLY A 197 0.43 13.63 8.51
N THR A 198 0.75 13.02 9.64
CA THR A 198 -0.23 12.73 10.71
C THR A 198 -0.93 13.98 11.26
N ASN A 199 -0.24 15.13 11.21
CA ASN A 199 -0.80 16.44 11.56
C ASN A 199 -1.75 17.03 10.50
N GLY A 200 -1.95 16.37 9.36
CA GLY A 200 -2.74 16.83 8.23
C GLY A 200 -1.96 17.66 7.20
N GLY A 201 -0.66 17.91 7.42
CA GLY A 201 0.18 18.70 6.51
C GLY A 201 0.42 17.98 5.17
N VAL A 202 0.14 18.68 4.07
CA VAL A 202 0.28 18.14 2.70
C VAL A 202 1.67 18.42 2.14
N LYS A 203 2.33 19.50 2.59
CA LYS A 203 3.66 19.88 2.10
C LYS A 203 4.66 18.72 2.13
N VAL A 204 4.66 17.94 3.19
CA VAL A 204 5.57 16.78 3.33
C VAL A 204 5.38 15.73 2.22
N ALA A 205 4.15 15.52 1.77
CA ALA A 205 3.85 14.61 0.67
C ALA A 205 4.22 15.20 -0.69
N LEU A 206 4.05 16.51 -0.89
CA LEU A 206 4.54 17.23 -2.08
C LEU A 206 6.07 17.14 -2.19
N ASP A 207 6.78 17.38 -1.10
CA ASP A 207 8.24 17.27 -1.05
C ASP A 207 8.69 15.82 -1.32
N ALA A 208 7.94 14.83 -0.83
CA ALA A 208 8.20 13.42 -1.06
C ALA A 208 8.03 13.01 -2.53
N MET A 209 6.96 13.49 -3.19
CA MET A 209 6.77 13.30 -4.63
C MET A 209 7.95 13.86 -5.42
N GLY A 210 8.33 15.11 -5.15
CA GLY A 210 9.45 15.75 -5.83
C GLY A 210 10.78 15.03 -5.64
N ALA A 211 11.00 14.49 -4.44
CA ALA A 211 12.17 13.66 -4.19
C ALA A 211 12.11 12.33 -4.96
N ALA A 212 10.96 11.63 -4.93
CA ALA A 212 10.83 10.32 -5.56
C ALA A 212 10.80 10.38 -7.10
N GLU A 213 10.43 11.49 -7.70
CA GLU A 213 10.53 11.76 -9.15
C GLU A 213 11.99 11.87 -9.64
N ALA A 214 12.93 12.20 -8.75
CA ALA A 214 14.34 12.28 -9.08
C ALA A 214 15.05 10.92 -9.02
N SER A 215 16.20 10.84 -9.69
CA SER A 215 17.11 9.70 -9.59
C SER A 215 17.88 9.73 -8.25
N HIS A 216 18.11 8.56 -7.67
CA HIS A 216 18.83 8.41 -6.41
C HIS A 216 19.87 7.28 -6.45
N TYR A 217 20.84 7.36 -5.53
CA TYR A 217 21.81 6.31 -5.24
C TYR A 217 21.73 5.99 -3.75
N PHE A 218 21.46 4.74 -3.38
CA PHE A 218 21.33 4.33 -1.99
C PHE A 218 21.73 2.88 -1.77
N LEU A 219 21.93 2.50 -0.51
CA LEU A 219 22.28 1.15 -0.13
C LEU A 219 21.03 0.27 -0.01
N SER A 220 21.06 -0.90 -0.62
CA SER A 220 20.01 -1.91 -0.53
C SER A 220 20.62 -3.31 -0.76
N VAL A 221 19.80 -4.29 -1.12
CA VAL A 221 20.22 -5.65 -1.43
C VAL A 221 19.82 -6.06 -2.83
N THR A 222 20.62 -6.92 -3.45
CA THR A 222 20.27 -7.57 -4.73
C THR A 222 19.23 -8.68 -4.52
N LYS A 223 18.69 -9.23 -5.63
CA LYS A 223 17.86 -10.45 -5.56
C LYS A 223 18.61 -11.66 -4.98
N PHE A 224 19.92 -11.67 -5.00
CA PHE A 224 20.77 -12.71 -4.39
C PHE A 224 21.08 -12.45 -2.91
N GLY A 225 20.55 -11.37 -2.32
CA GLY A 225 20.75 -11.03 -0.91
C GLY A 225 22.07 -10.35 -0.59
N HIS A 226 22.83 -9.93 -1.59
CA HIS A 226 24.08 -9.21 -1.38
C HIS A 226 23.83 -7.72 -1.22
N SER A 227 24.54 -7.07 -0.31
CA SER A 227 24.55 -5.60 -0.19
C SER A 227 24.96 -4.97 -1.51
N ALA A 228 24.27 -3.91 -1.91
CA ALA A 228 24.46 -3.27 -3.20
C ALA A 228 24.20 -1.76 -3.12
N ILE A 229 24.82 -1.03 -4.06
CA ILE A 229 24.43 0.35 -4.39
C ILE A 229 23.36 0.26 -5.47
N VAL A 230 22.19 0.78 -5.18
CA VAL A 230 21.07 0.88 -6.13
C VAL A 230 21.05 2.27 -6.73
N SER A 231 20.95 2.35 -8.07
CA SER A 231 20.72 3.59 -8.81
C SER A 231 19.33 3.54 -9.45
N THR A 232 18.52 4.57 -9.23
CA THR A 232 17.15 4.67 -9.74
C THR A 232 17.02 5.72 -10.84
N LYS A 233 15.91 5.67 -11.57
CA LYS A 233 15.58 6.64 -12.63
C LYS A 233 14.64 7.75 -12.15
N GLY A 234 14.03 7.58 -10.99
CA GLY A 234 12.87 8.34 -10.55
C GLY A 234 11.55 7.65 -10.92
N ASN A 235 10.47 8.04 -10.25
CA ASN A 235 9.13 7.49 -10.42
C ASN A 235 8.13 8.63 -10.68
N GLU A 236 7.70 8.78 -11.92
CA GLU A 236 6.76 9.80 -12.38
C GLU A 236 5.31 9.56 -11.93
N ASP A 237 4.99 8.36 -11.43
CA ASP A 237 3.65 7.96 -11.00
C ASP A 237 3.41 8.18 -9.50
N CYS A 238 4.25 9.03 -8.86
CA CYS A 238 4.05 9.43 -7.48
C CYS A 238 2.90 10.41 -7.34
N HIS A 239 2.09 10.24 -6.27
CA HIS A 239 0.92 11.08 -6.02
C HIS A 239 0.62 11.22 -4.52
N ILE A 240 -0.32 12.11 -4.18
CA ILE A 240 -0.72 12.38 -2.80
C ILE A 240 -1.96 11.57 -2.43
N ILE A 241 -1.95 11.05 -1.19
CA ILE A 241 -3.11 10.44 -0.54
C ILE A 241 -3.54 11.32 0.62
N LEU A 242 -4.78 11.82 0.58
CA LEU A 242 -5.41 12.56 1.67
C LEU A 242 -6.01 11.57 2.68
N ARG A 243 -5.50 11.57 3.91
CA ARG A 243 -5.93 10.66 4.98
C ARG A 243 -6.48 11.36 6.23
N GLY A 244 -6.67 12.70 6.13
CA GLY A 244 -6.99 13.53 7.28
C GLY A 244 -5.77 13.76 8.20
N GLY A 245 -5.98 14.38 9.34
CA GLY A 245 -4.94 14.66 10.32
C GLY A 245 -5.51 15.06 11.68
N ASP A 246 -4.64 15.56 12.58
CA ASP A 246 -5.01 15.94 13.94
C ASP A 246 -6.09 17.02 13.98
N LYS A 247 -6.18 17.84 12.90
CA LYS A 247 -7.20 18.91 12.77
C LYS A 247 -8.54 18.40 12.22
N GLY A 248 -8.63 17.13 11.85
CA GLY A 248 -9.83 16.50 11.31
C GLY A 248 -9.67 15.97 9.89
N PRO A 249 -10.79 15.66 9.23
CA PRO A 249 -10.85 15.20 7.85
C PRO A 249 -10.29 16.21 6.85
N ASN A 250 -9.88 15.76 5.64
CA ASN A 250 -9.42 16.59 4.53
C ASN A 250 -9.89 16.09 3.15
N TYR A 251 -11.10 15.54 3.09
CA TYR A 251 -11.70 14.99 1.87
C TYR A 251 -12.80 15.87 1.26
N LYS A 252 -13.23 16.91 1.94
CA LYS A 252 -14.27 17.81 1.42
C LYS A 252 -13.79 18.55 0.18
N ALA A 253 -14.73 18.97 -0.67
CA ALA A 253 -14.40 19.62 -1.95
C ALA A 253 -13.46 20.81 -1.80
N GLU A 254 -13.62 21.62 -0.74
CA GLU A 254 -12.74 22.74 -0.42
C GLU A 254 -11.33 22.31 -0.03
N ASP A 255 -11.18 21.22 0.73
CA ASP A 255 -9.87 20.67 1.11
C ASP A 255 -9.14 20.10 -0.12
N VAL A 256 -9.87 19.32 -0.94
CA VAL A 256 -9.35 18.76 -2.20
C VAL A 256 -8.91 19.87 -3.14
N ALA A 257 -9.74 20.90 -3.34
CA ALA A 257 -9.42 22.03 -4.22
C ALA A 257 -8.18 22.79 -3.74
N LYS A 258 -8.05 23.00 -2.42
CA LYS A 258 -6.88 23.66 -1.83
C LYS A 258 -5.59 22.88 -2.10
N VAL A 259 -5.62 21.55 -1.87
CA VAL A 259 -4.46 20.69 -2.11
C VAL A 259 -4.13 20.64 -3.61
N CYS A 260 -5.13 20.50 -4.46
CA CYS A 260 -4.93 20.51 -5.90
C CYS A 260 -4.30 21.82 -6.39
N ALA A 261 -4.66 22.97 -5.82
CA ALA A 261 -4.02 24.25 -6.13
C ALA A 261 -2.53 24.31 -5.71
N GLU A 262 -2.17 23.63 -4.60
CA GLU A 262 -0.75 23.51 -4.21
C GLU A 262 0.03 22.57 -5.15
N ILE A 263 -0.58 21.46 -5.59
CA ILE A 263 -0.01 20.54 -6.58
C ILE A 263 0.23 21.24 -7.91
N GLU A 264 -0.76 22.00 -8.41
CA GLU A 264 -0.68 22.76 -9.66
C GLU A 264 0.44 23.81 -9.65
N LYS A 265 0.61 24.53 -8.54
CA LYS A 265 1.73 25.48 -8.35
C LYS A 265 3.10 24.80 -8.45
N SER A 266 3.19 23.49 -8.17
CA SER A 266 4.42 22.71 -8.35
C SER A 266 4.62 22.19 -9.78
N GLY A 267 3.73 22.55 -10.71
CA GLY A 267 3.80 22.14 -12.12
C GLY A 267 3.27 20.73 -12.40
N ARG A 268 2.50 20.15 -11.47
CA ARG A 268 1.96 18.79 -11.58
C ARG A 268 0.46 18.80 -11.84
N ILE A 269 -0.07 17.65 -12.26
CA ILE A 269 -1.51 17.47 -12.48
C ILE A 269 -2.24 17.61 -11.13
N PRO A 270 -3.23 18.53 -11.02
CA PRO A 270 -3.88 18.86 -9.76
C PRO A 270 -4.95 17.84 -9.38
N HIS A 271 -4.51 16.67 -8.88
CA HIS A 271 -5.40 15.63 -8.41
C HIS A 271 -4.82 14.83 -7.24
N VAL A 272 -5.68 14.12 -6.54
CA VAL A 272 -5.35 13.38 -5.31
C VAL A 272 -6.07 12.04 -5.26
N MET A 273 -5.55 11.12 -4.45
CA MET A 273 -6.29 9.98 -3.93
C MET A 273 -6.85 10.31 -2.55
N VAL A 274 -8.08 9.89 -2.24
CA VAL A 274 -8.71 10.07 -0.93
C VAL A 274 -8.80 8.75 -0.19
N ASP A 275 -8.19 8.68 0.99
CA ASP A 275 -8.30 7.56 1.92
C ASP A 275 -9.54 7.77 2.79
N PHE A 276 -10.53 6.87 2.69
CA PHE A 276 -11.79 6.95 3.43
C PHE A 276 -11.66 6.64 4.91
N SER A 277 -10.61 5.93 5.28
CA SER A 277 -10.32 5.52 6.65
C SER A 277 -9.49 6.56 7.42
N HIS A 278 -8.84 6.15 8.50
CA HIS A 278 -7.92 6.94 9.31
C HIS A 278 -8.59 8.20 9.90
N ALA A 279 -8.00 9.38 9.76
CA ALA A 279 -8.56 10.60 10.33
C ALA A 279 -9.75 11.14 9.49
N ASN A 280 -9.88 10.77 8.23
CA ASN A 280 -11.04 11.11 7.40
C ASN A 280 -12.34 10.51 7.94
N SER A 281 -12.30 9.31 8.52
CA SER A 281 -13.42 8.67 9.20
C SER A 281 -13.37 8.85 10.73
N SER A 282 -12.46 9.66 11.26
CA SER A 282 -12.21 9.78 12.70
C SER A 282 -11.96 8.41 13.37
N LYS A 283 -11.36 7.47 12.66
CA LYS A 283 -11.15 6.06 13.05
C LYS A 283 -12.43 5.28 13.35
N GLN A 284 -13.57 5.76 12.90
CA GLN A 284 -14.87 5.10 13.00
C GLN A 284 -15.19 4.47 11.65
N PHE A 285 -15.02 3.14 11.52
CA PHE A 285 -15.06 2.47 10.22
C PHE A 285 -16.35 2.71 9.42
N LYS A 286 -17.51 2.80 10.06
CA LYS A 286 -18.78 3.11 9.38
C LYS A 286 -18.81 4.52 8.76
N LYS A 287 -18.03 5.46 9.27
CA LYS A 287 -17.92 6.79 8.65
C LYS A 287 -17.20 6.77 7.30
N GLN A 288 -16.54 5.67 6.92
CA GLN A 288 -16.07 5.50 5.56
C GLN A 288 -17.22 5.59 4.54
N MET A 289 -18.46 5.22 4.93
CA MET A 289 -19.65 5.35 4.08
C MET A 289 -20.03 6.82 3.85
N GLU A 290 -19.93 7.66 4.90
CA GLU A 290 -20.18 9.12 4.79
C GLU A 290 -19.11 9.78 3.90
N VAL A 291 -17.83 9.37 4.04
CA VAL A 291 -16.74 9.85 3.18
C VAL A 291 -16.99 9.41 1.72
N CYS A 292 -17.42 8.17 1.51
CA CYS A 292 -17.77 7.65 0.19
C CYS A 292 -18.88 8.48 -0.47
N GLU A 293 -19.96 8.78 0.26
CA GLU A 293 -21.07 9.57 -0.25
C GLU A 293 -20.62 10.96 -0.72
N ASP A 294 -19.86 11.66 0.10
CA ASP A 294 -19.33 13.00 -0.22
C ASP A 294 -18.39 12.96 -1.45
N VAL A 295 -17.43 12.04 -1.47
CA VAL A 295 -16.51 11.87 -2.60
C VAL A 295 -17.26 11.50 -3.88
N CYS A 296 -18.26 10.63 -3.79
CA CYS A 296 -19.12 10.29 -4.94
C CYS A 296 -19.88 11.51 -5.47
N GLN A 297 -20.39 12.38 -4.59
CA GLN A 297 -21.07 13.63 -5.00
C GLN A 297 -20.08 14.57 -5.73
N GLN A 298 -18.85 14.71 -5.25
CA GLN A 298 -17.82 15.52 -5.93
C GLN A 298 -17.50 14.96 -7.32
N ILE A 299 -17.29 13.64 -7.43
CA ILE A 299 -17.01 12.98 -8.72
C ILE A 299 -18.20 13.11 -9.67
N ALA A 300 -19.42 12.79 -9.23
CA ALA A 300 -20.64 12.88 -10.03
C ALA A 300 -20.93 14.32 -10.50
N GLY A 301 -20.54 15.32 -9.72
CA GLY A 301 -20.61 16.74 -10.08
C GLY A 301 -19.60 17.19 -11.13
N GLY A 302 -18.80 16.28 -11.70
CA GLY A 302 -17.85 16.55 -12.78
C GLY A 302 -16.40 16.75 -12.34
N SER A 303 -16.08 16.65 -11.02
CA SER A 303 -14.71 16.84 -10.55
C SER A 303 -13.76 15.78 -11.10
N LYS A 304 -12.61 16.22 -11.61
CA LYS A 304 -11.47 15.40 -12.03
C LYS A 304 -10.32 15.45 -11.01
N GLN A 305 -10.51 16.16 -9.90
CA GLN A 305 -9.49 16.33 -8.87
C GLN A 305 -9.29 15.08 -7.98
N ILE A 306 -10.24 14.15 -7.99
CA ILE A 306 -10.11 12.86 -7.31
C ILE A 306 -9.98 11.78 -8.37
N PHE A 307 -8.76 11.26 -8.54
CA PHE A 307 -8.48 10.20 -9.50
C PHE A 307 -8.55 8.81 -8.87
N GLY A 308 -8.51 8.73 -7.55
CA GLY A 308 -8.54 7.45 -6.85
C GLY A 308 -8.99 7.56 -5.40
N VAL A 309 -9.33 6.41 -4.84
CA VAL A 309 -9.78 6.27 -3.46
C VAL A 309 -9.14 5.04 -2.80
N MET A 310 -9.03 5.10 -1.46
CA MET A 310 -8.56 3.97 -0.64
C MET A 310 -9.60 3.65 0.43
N VAL A 311 -9.90 2.35 0.60
CA VAL A 311 -10.97 1.89 1.52
C VAL A 311 -10.48 0.71 2.36
N GLU A 312 -10.68 0.76 3.67
CA GLU A 312 -10.41 -0.36 4.56
C GLU A 312 -11.67 -1.22 4.75
N SER A 313 -11.64 -2.40 4.15
CA SER A 313 -12.75 -3.35 4.02
C SER A 313 -12.30 -4.76 4.33
N HIS A 314 -13.15 -5.55 4.98
CA HIS A 314 -12.92 -6.98 5.18
C HIS A 314 -14.24 -7.78 4.99
N ILE A 315 -14.20 -9.11 5.17
CA ILE A 315 -15.39 -9.96 5.07
C ILE A 315 -16.40 -9.59 6.15
N VAL A 316 -15.94 -9.47 7.39
CA VAL A 316 -16.74 -9.09 8.56
C VAL A 316 -16.33 -7.69 9.03
N GLU A 317 -17.29 -6.84 9.31
CA GLU A 317 -17.05 -5.48 9.75
C GLU A 317 -16.42 -5.37 11.15
N GLY A 318 -15.79 -4.23 11.40
CA GLY A 318 -15.20 -3.91 12.70
C GLY A 318 -13.79 -4.47 12.87
N ARG A 319 -13.42 -4.68 14.13
CA ARG A 319 -12.15 -5.29 14.54
C ARG A 319 -12.34 -6.18 15.76
N GLN A 320 -11.37 -7.04 15.98
CA GLN A 320 -11.29 -7.91 17.16
C GLN A 320 -9.90 -7.82 17.79
N ASP A 321 -9.85 -8.13 19.09
CA ASP A 321 -8.60 -8.40 19.78
C ASP A 321 -8.28 -9.90 19.70
N LEU A 322 -6.99 -10.23 19.77
CA LEU A 322 -6.56 -11.62 19.84
C LEU A 322 -6.85 -12.18 21.24
N VAL A 323 -7.39 -13.39 21.29
CA VAL A 323 -7.52 -14.17 22.53
C VAL A 323 -6.54 -15.33 22.46
N ASP A 324 -5.60 -15.39 23.38
CA ASP A 324 -4.51 -16.39 23.39
C ASP A 324 -3.77 -16.46 22.03
N GLY A 325 -3.47 -15.30 21.45
CA GLY A 325 -2.78 -15.19 20.15
C GLY A 325 -3.64 -15.61 18.94
N LYS A 326 -4.95 -15.76 19.08
CA LYS A 326 -5.84 -16.22 18.02
C LYS A 326 -6.98 -15.25 17.75
N ALA A 327 -7.23 -15.00 16.46
CA ALA A 327 -8.44 -14.32 16.02
C ALA A 327 -9.65 -15.23 16.22
N GLN A 328 -10.74 -14.70 16.76
CA GLN A 328 -11.96 -15.46 17.09
C GLN A 328 -12.97 -15.43 15.94
N THR A 329 -13.00 -14.33 15.19
CA THR A 329 -13.94 -14.13 14.08
C THR A 329 -13.19 -14.19 12.75
N TYR A 330 -13.53 -15.20 11.94
CA TYR A 330 -12.97 -15.34 10.59
C TYR A 330 -13.30 -14.13 9.72
N GLY A 331 -12.29 -13.60 9.03
CA GLY A 331 -12.48 -12.49 8.10
C GLY A 331 -12.75 -11.12 8.76
N GLN A 332 -12.40 -10.95 10.05
CA GLN A 332 -12.49 -9.68 10.76
C GLN A 332 -11.08 -9.18 11.10
N SER A 333 -10.86 -7.88 10.99
CA SER A 333 -9.55 -7.22 11.23
C SER A 333 -9.06 -7.41 12.66
N ILE A 334 -7.75 -7.61 12.84
CA ILE A 334 -7.06 -7.56 14.16
C ILE A 334 -6.28 -6.25 14.36
N THR A 335 -6.35 -5.35 13.41
CA THR A 335 -5.74 -4.00 13.47
C THR A 335 -6.83 -2.94 13.45
N ASP A 336 -6.84 -2.00 12.51
CA ASP A 336 -7.90 -0.99 12.46
C ASP A 336 -9.22 -1.61 11.95
N ALA A 337 -10.35 -1.11 12.44
CA ALA A 337 -11.66 -1.60 12.07
C ALA A 337 -12.00 -1.28 10.60
N CYS A 338 -12.55 -2.25 9.89
CA CYS A 338 -12.89 -2.19 8.47
C CYS A 338 -14.43 -2.19 8.29
N ILE A 339 -14.91 -1.68 7.14
CA ILE A 339 -16.28 -1.96 6.70
C ILE A 339 -16.41 -3.44 6.30
N GLY A 340 -17.62 -3.96 6.37
CA GLY A 340 -17.94 -5.35 5.99
C GLY A 340 -18.14 -5.53 4.50
N TRP A 341 -18.43 -6.78 4.11
CA TRP A 341 -18.59 -7.12 2.69
C TRP A 341 -19.81 -6.41 2.05
N GLU A 342 -20.93 -6.34 2.75
CA GLU A 342 -22.13 -5.67 2.25
C GLU A 342 -21.89 -4.19 1.95
N ASP A 343 -21.22 -3.48 2.86
CA ASP A 343 -20.81 -2.08 2.64
C ASP A 343 -19.81 -1.97 1.47
N THR A 344 -18.94 -2.95 1.29
CA THR A 344 -17.99 -2.99 0.17
C THR A 344 -18.70 -3.00 -1.18
N GLU A 345 -19.75 -3.82 -1.32
CA GLU A 345 -20.57 -3.86 -2.52
C GLU A 345 -21.25 -2.51 -2.79
N ILE A 346 -21.76 -1.86 -1.73
CA ILE A 346 -22.39 -0.53 -1.83
C ILE A 346 -21.35 0.52 -2.26
N VAL A 347 -20.18 0.55 -1.64
CA VAL A 347 -19.11 1.51 -1.97
C VAL A 347 -18.68 1.39 -3.43
N LEU A 348 -18.39 0.17 -3.90
CA LEU A 348 -17.97 -0.03 -5.29
C LEU A 348 -19.05 0.35 -6.30
N LYS A 349 -20.32 0.07 -5.97
CA LYS A 349 -21.45 0.49 -6.80
C LYS A 349 -21.56 2.02 -6.87
N GLN A 350 -21.53 2.71 -5.72
CA GLN A 350 -21.64 4.17 -5.65
C GLN A 350 -20.51 4.86 -6.41
N LEU A 351 -19.26 4.37 -6.28
CA LEU A 351 -18.11 4.88 -7.01
C LEU A 351 -18.26 4.69 -8.52
N SER A 352 -18.73 3.53 -8.95
CA SER A 352 -19.01 3.27 -10.37
C SER A 352 -20.09 4.19 -10.94
N ASP A 353 -21.19 4.33 -10.22
CA ASP A 353 -22.31 5.24 -10.61
C ASP A 353 -21.82 6.70 -10.68
N ALA A 354 -20.96 7.13 -9.75
CA ALA A 354 -20.38 8.47 -9.75
C ALA A 354 -19.50 8.74 -10.98
N VAL A 355 -18.70 7.75 -11.42
CA VAL A 355 -17.91 7.86 -12.66
C VAL A 355 -18.81 7.95 -13.88
N VAL A 356 -19.89 7.17 -13.95
CA VAL A 356 -20.88 7.25 -15.04
C VAL A 356 -21.50 8.64 -15.09
N ALA A 357 -21.92 9.18 -13.93
CA ALA A 357 -22.50 10.52 -13.84
C ALA A 357 -21.49 11.60 -14.26
N ARG A 358 -20.22 11.49 -13.83
CA ARG A 358 -19.14 12.39 -14.24
C ARG A 358 -18.97 12.45 -15.78
N ARG A 359 -19.04 11.30 -16.45
CA ARG A 359 -18.95 11.22 -17.91
C ARG A 359 -20.09 11.97 -18.60
N GLN A 360 -21.29 11.93 -18.02
CA GLN A 360 -22.44 12.69 -18.56
C GLN A 360 -22.31 14.20 -18.36
N VAL A 361 -21.69 14.65 -17.26
CA VAL A 361 -21.48 16.07 -16.98
C VAL A 361 -20.37 16.67 -17.84
N ASN A 362 -19.32 15.90 -18.11
CA ASN A 362 -18.14 16.38 -18.82
C ASN A 362 -18.21 16.21 -20.36
N GLY A 363 -19.30 15.61 -20.87
CA GLY A 363 -19.62 15.48 -22.30
C GLY A 363 -18.88 14.40 -22.99
#